data_f10a6d62621807de341edc04eb748e02
#
_entry.id   f10a6d62621807de341edc04eb748e02
#
_cell.length_a   1.000
_cell.length_b   1.000
_cell.length_c   1.000
_cell.angle_alpha   90.00
_cell.angle_beta   90.00
_cell.angle_gamma   90.00
#
_symmetry.space_group_name_H-M   'P 1'
#
loop_
_entity.id
_entity.type
_entity.pdbx_description
1 polymer ?
#
loop_
_entity_poly.entity_id
_entity_poly.type
_entity_poly.pdbx_seq_one_letter_code
_entity_poly.pdbx_strand_id
1 'polypeptide(L)'
;MSSRPLPYVFEHASNLKADPRKVMAYHLEPKNISSISPSWIRVLSLESPDKISEGSKIRLKVLSLGLPQSWEVTVREIRDFEGTPAKAYILDVADRSPFPLWRHLHEFWAAPDGTTGLVDRIEFLPPLGFLGRLALPVIRAFFGALFRARHAATRKILEGK
;
A
#
# COMPACT_ATOMS: atom_id res chain seq x y z
N MET A 1 28.10 13.04 14.51
CA MET A 1 26.73 13.18 13.97
C MET A 1 26.35 11.85 13.30
N SER A 2 25.49 11.06 13.91
CA SER A 2 25.04 9.81 13.32
C SER A 2 24.05 10.16 12.20
N SER A 3 24.49 9.99 10.96
CA SER A 3 23.59 10.15 9.80
C SER A 3 22.47 9.12 9.91
N ARG A 4 21.21 9.57 9.92
CA ARG A 4 20.07 8.64 9.84
C ARG A 4 20.21 7.81 8.56
N PRO A 5 20.02 6.49 8.62
CA PRO A 5 20.10 5.66 7.42
C PRO A 5 19.04 6.10 6.40
N LEU A 6 19.43 6.15 5.13
CA LEU A 6 18.50 6.43 4.05
C LEU A 6 17.51 5.26 3.91
N PRO A 7 16.22 5.55 3.69
CA PRO A 7 15.22 4.51 3.49
C PRO A 7 15.46 3.75 2.17
N TYR A 8 15.08 2.48 2.17
CA TYR A 8 14.98 1.68 0.95
C TYR A 8 13.65 1.95 0.28
N VAL A 9 13.62 1.84 -1.05
CA VAL A 9 12.41 1.98 -1.85
C VAL A 9 12.06 0.64 -2.49
N PHE A 10 10.80 0.26 -2.40
CA PHE A 10 10.18 -0.80 -3.18
C PHE A 10 9.05 -0.20 -3.99
N GLU A 11 8.90 -0.64 -5.24
CA GLU A 11 7.84 -0.18 -6.13
C GLU A 11 7.24 -1.36 -6.89
N HIS A 12 5.92 -1.35 -7.04
CA HIS A 12 5.20 -2.27 -7.90
C HIS A 12 4.14 -1.53 -8.70
N ALA A 13 4.14 -1.74 -10.01
CA ALA A 13 3.23 -1.09 -10.93
C ALA A 13 2.41 -2.11 -11.72
N SER A 14 1.18 -1.77 -12.03
CA SER A 14 0.33 -2.54 -12.95
C SER A 14 -0.70 -1.65 -13.65
N ASN A 15 -1.24 -2.13 -14.77
CA ASN A 15 -2.33 -1.49 -15.48
C ASN A 15 -3.64 -2.26 -15.24
N LEU A 16 -4.72 -1.52 -15.00
CA LEU A 16 -6.06 -2.05 -14.79
C LEU A 16 -6.99 -1.51 -15.88
N LYS A 17 -7.81 -2.39 -16.47
CA LYS A 17 -8.88 -2.00 -17.40
C LYS A 17 -10.11 -1.56 -16.61
N ALA A 18 -9.95 -0.53 -15.80
CA ALA A 18 -10.96 0.04 -14.95
C ALA A 18 -10.80 1.56 -14.89
N ASP A 19 -11.91 2.26 -14.66
CA ASP A 19 -11.93 3.71 -14.52
C ASP A 19 -11.03 4.19 -13.39
N PRO A 20 -10.13 5.18 -13.60
CA PRO A 20 -9.19 5.65 -12.58
C PRO A 20 -9.85 6.14 -11.29
N ARG A 21 -11.00 6.81 -11.40
CA ARG A 21 -11.73 7.29 -10.21
C ARG A 21 -12.33 6.15 -9.40
N LYS A 22 -12.77 5.06 -10.06
CA LYS A 22 -13.23 3.85 -9.37
C LYS A 22 -12.09 3.14 -8.66
N VAL A 23 -10.91 3.06 -9.31
CA VAL A 23 -9.73 2.44 -8.69
C VAL A 23 -9.30 3.23 -7.44
N MET A 24 -9.21 4.56 -7.55
CA MET A 24 -8.89 5.40 -6.39
C MET A 24 -9.95 5.28 -5.29
N ALA A 25 -11.25 5.37 -5.65
CA ALA A 25 -12.35 5.25 -4.68
C ALA A 25 -12.30 3.93 -3.91
N TYR A 26 -11.94 2.83 -4.56
CA TYR A 26 -11.77 1.52 -3.93
C TYR A 26 -10.66 1.53 -2.86
N HIS A 27 -9.55 2.26 -3.10
CA HIS A 27 -8.45 2.40 -2.15
C HIS A 27 -8.77 3.36 -0.99
N LEU A 28 -9.74 4.26 -1.16
CA LEU A 28 -10.20 5.14 -0.09
C LEU A 28 -11.06 4.43 0.98
N GLU A 29 -11.41 3.16 0.77
CA GLU A 29 -12.20 2.35 1.70
C GLU A 29 -11.32 1.26 2.34
N PRO A 30 -10.82 1.45 3.57
CA PRO A 30 -9.87 0.51 4.21
C PRO A 30 -10.39 -0.92 4.36
N LYS A 31 -11.72 -1.10 4.46
CA LYS A 31 -12.33 -2.45 4.52
C LYS A 31 -11.94 -3.34 3.34
N ASN A 32 -11.64 -2.75 2.19
CA ASN A 32 -11.26 -3.47 0.98
C ASN A 32 -9.89 -4.17 1.09
N ILE A 33 -9.07 -3.81 2.09
CA ILE A 33 -7.78 -4.49 2.31
C ILE A 33 -7.93 -5.99 2.52
N SER A 34 -9.01 -6.42 3.16
CA SER A 34 -9.30 -7.84 3.38
C SER A 34 -9.55 -8.58 2.08
N SER A 35 -10.24 -7.94 1.11
CA SER A 35 -10.60 -8.52 -0.18
C SER A 35 -9.42 -8.66 -1.14
N ILE A 36 -8.38 -7.84 -0.97
CA ILE A 36 -7.18 -7.86 -1.82
C ILE A 36 -5.97 -8.52 -1.14
N SER A 37 -6.08 -8.90 0.13
CA SER A 37 -5.00 -9.60 0.83
C SER A 37 -4.92 -11.06 0.37
N PRO A 38 -3.71 -11.56 0.06
CA PRO A 38 -3.52 -12.97 -0.29
C PRO A 38 -3.81 -13.87 0.92
N SER A 39 -4.08 -15.15 0.68
CA SER A 39 -4.50 -16.13 1.71
C SER A 39 -3.50 -16.31 2.85
N TRP A 40 -2.22 -16.03 2.63
CA TRP A 40 -1.17 -16.07 3.66
C TRP A 40 -1.06 -14.77 4.50
N ILE A 41 -1.94 -13.78 4.22
CA ILE A 41 -2.17 -12.62 5.08
C ILE A 41 -3.65 -12.58 5.47
N ARG A 42 -3.93 -12.72 6.76
CA ARG A 42 -5.27 -12.64 7.29
C ARG A 42 -5.45 -11.39 8.14
N VAL A 43 -6.42 -10.56 7.79
CA VAL A 43 -6.83 -9.43 8.61
C VAL A 43 -7.58 -9.96 9.83
N LEU A 44 -7.07 -9.66 11.03
CA LEU A 44 -7.64 -10.07 12.31
C LEU A 44 -8.57 -9.01 12.88
N SER A 45 -8.19 -7.74 12.75
CA SER A 45 -9.03 -6.60 13.10
C SER A 45 -8.67 -5.38 12.26
N LEU A 46 -9.66 -4.55 12.00
CA LEU A 46 -9.52 -3.28 11.31
C LEU A 46 -10.41 -2.25 12.00
N GLU A 47 -9.78 -1.18 12.50
CA GLU A 47 -10.45 0.00 13.04
C GLU A 47 -10.10 1.18 12.12
N SER A 48 -11.09 1.72 11.44
CA SER A 48 -10.92 2.82 10.49
C SER A 48 -12.27 3.51 10.23
N PRO A 49 -12.28 4.75 9.71
CA PRO A 49 -13.49 5.26 9.08
C PRO A 49 -13.87 4.43 7.84
N ASP A 50 -15.12 4.47 7.43
CA ASP A 50 -15.61 3.77 6.22
C ASP A 50 -14.87 4.26 4.97
N LYS A 51 -14.62 5.57 4.88
CA LYS A 51 -13.84 6.22 3.84
C LYS A 51 -12.78 7.12 4.48
N ILE A 52 -11.55 6.98 4.05
CA ILE A 52 -10.43 7.78 4.56
C ILE A 52 -10.39 9.18 3.94
N SER A 53 -9.90 10.11 4.74
CA SER A 53 -9.51 11.48 4.39
C SER A 53 -8.15 11.79 4.99
N GLU A 54 -7.58 12.95 4.67
CA GLU A 54 -6.36 13.41 5.33
C GLU A 54 -6.54 13.46 6.85
N GLY A 55 -5.56 12.94 7.59
CA GLY A 55 -5.62 12.80 9.04
C GLY A 55 -6.32 11.54 9.55
N SER A 56 -6.98 10.76 8.69
CA SER A 56 -7.61 9.48 9.09
C SER A 56 -6.58 8.54 9.68
N LYS A 57 -6.97 7.88 10.78
CA LYS A 57 -6.17 6.86 11.45
C LYS A 57 -6.75 5.48 11.17
N ILE A 58 -5.88 4.54 10.85
CA ILE A 58 -6.21 3.15 10.56
C ILE A 58 -5.42 2.29 11.53
N ARG A 59 -6.09 1.46 12.32
CA ARG A 59 -5.47 0.42 13.14
C ARG A 59 -5.79 -0.93 12.54
N LEU A 60 -4.74 -1.67 12.24
CA LEU A 60 -4.83 -2.95 11.55
C LEU A 60 -4.03 -4.00 12.31
N LYS A 61 -4.65 -5.14 12.59
CA LYS A 61 -3.96 -6.35 13.03
C LYS A 61 -4.03 -7.39 11.94
N VAL A 62 -2.91 -7.96 11.57
CA VAL A 62 -2.81 -9.01 10.55
C VAL A 62 -2.02 -10.19 11.07
N LEU A 63 -2.36 -11.36 10.58
CA LEU A 63 -1.53 -12.55 10.68
C LEU A 63 -0.82 -12.72 9.33
N SER A 64 0.48 -12.53 9.30
CA SER A 64 1.31 -12.63 8.09
C SER A 64 2.29 -13.78 8.24
N LEU A 65 2.19 -14.80 7.39
CA LEU A 65 3.00 -16.02 7.49
C LEU A 65 2.99 -16.66 8.89
N GLY A 66 1.83 -16.62 9.57
CA GLY A 66 1.69 -17.15 10.93
C GLY A 66 2.18 -16.21 12.05
N LEU A 67 2.73 -15.04 11.72
CA LEU A 67 3.19 -14.05 12.69
C LEU A 67 2.19 -12.90 12.84
N PRO A 68 1.70 -12.61 14.06
CA PRO A 68 0.83 -11.48 14.30
C PRO A 68 1.59 -10.17 14.19
N GLN A 69 1.01 -9.20 13.49
CA GLN A 69 1.58 -7.87 13.30
C GLN A 69 0.50 -6.82 13.57
N SER A 70 0.89 -5.72 14.22
CA SER A 70 0.04 -4.58 14.47
C SER A 70 0.56 -3.36 13.72
N TRP A 71 -0.36 -2.63 13.11
CA TRP A 71 -0.10 -1.43 12.34
C TRP A 71 -1.00 -0.30 12.82
N GLU A 72 -0.42 0.87 13.02
CA GLU A 72 -1.16 2.13 13.18
C GLU A 72 -0.67 3.06 12.09
N VAL A 73 -1.59 3.47 11.22
CA VAL A 73 -1.29 4.23 10.01
C VAL A 73 -2.10 5.53 10.03
N THR A 74 -1.47 6.63 9.65
CA THR A 74 -2.15 7.91 9.43
C THR A 74 -2.07 8.27 7.95
N VAL A 75 -3.21 8.59 7.36
CA VAL A 75 -3.28 9.17 6.01
C VAL A 75 -2.75 10.59 6.07
N ARG A 76 -1.65 10.86 5.39
CA ARG A 76 -0.97 12.16 5.44
C ARG A 76 -1.42 13.10 4.35
N GLU A 77 -1.69 12.56 3.16
CA GLU A 77 -2.04 13.38 2.02
C GLU A 77 -2.91 12.61 1.04
N ILE A 78 -3.90 13.27 0.47
CA ILE A 78 -4.74 12.76 -0.63
C ILE A 78 -4.81 13.85 -1.69
N ARG A 79 -4.46 13.51 -2.94
CA ARG A 79 -4.61 14.40 -4.10
C ARG A 79 -5.51 13.75 -5.13
N ASP A 80 -6.50 14.49 -5.60
CA ASP A 80 -7.35 14.08 -6.72
C ASP A 80 -6.62 14.24 -8.05
N PHE A 81 -7.21 13.73 -9.11
CA PHE A 81 -6.63 13.72 -10.45
C PHE A 81 -6.34 15.12 -10.99
N GLU A 82 -5.07 15.40 -11.23
CA GLU A 82 -4.57 16.68 -11.77
C GLU A 82 -3.46 16.41 -12.80
N GLY A 83 -3.27 17.38 -13.72
CA GLY A 83 -2.18 17.36 -14.70
C GLY A 83 -2.47 16.60 -15.98
N THR A 84 -1.42 16.44 -16.81
CA THR A 84 -1.47 15.71 -18.09
C THR A 84 -0.20 14.87 -18.23
N PRO A 85 -0.27 13.51 -18.15
CA PRO A 85 -1.45 12.72 -17.82
C PRO A 85 -1.97 13.00 -16.40
N ALA A 86 -3.27 12.85 -16.19
CA ALA A 86 -3.87 13.11 -14.90
C ALA A 86 -3.44 12.04 -13.88
N LYS A 87 -2.99 12.50 -12.71
CA LYS A 87 -2.50 11.67 -11.61
C LYS A 87 -3.21 12.03 -10.31
N ALA A 88 -3.48 11.01 -9.52
CA ALA A 88 -3.98 11.13 -8.16
C ALA A 88 -3.11 10.28 -7.23
N TYR A 89 -3.12 10.56 -5.93
CA TYR A 89 -2.41 9.71 -4.97
C TYR A 89 -2.98 9.76 -3.56
N ILE A 90 -2.64 8.73 -2.80
CA ILE A 90 -2.87 8.61 -1.37
C ILE A 90 -1.51 8.31 -0.73
N LEU A 91 -1.10 9.13 0.22
CA LEU A 91 0.10 8.90 1.03
C LEU A 91 -0.30 8.54 2.45
N ASP A 92 0.06 7.36 2.89
CA ASP A 92 -0.05 6.95 4.28
C ASP A 92 1.32 6.71 4.92
N VAL A 93 1.38 6.90 6.23
CA VAL A 93 2.59 6.73 7.03
C VAL A 93 2.25 5.91 8.27
N ALA A 94 3.00 4.87 8.52
CA ALA A 94 2.83 4.12 9.75
C ALA A 94 3.43 4.89 10.93
N ASP A 95 2.59 5.18 11.92
CA ASP A 95 3.01 5.70 13.22
C ASP A 95 3.58 4.57 14.08
N ARG A 96 3.05 3.33 13.91
CA ARG A 96 3.55 2.07 14.49
C ARG A 96 3.46 0.95 13.48
N SER A 97 4.54 0.19 13.32
CA SER A 97 4.61 -0.99 12.45
C SER A 97 5.80 -1.87 12.84
N PRO A 98 5.91 -3.08 12.26
CA PRO A 98 7.13 -3.89 12.36
C PRO A 98 8.38 -3.21 11.78
N PHE A 99 8.19 -2.19 10.93
CA PHE A 99 9.27 -1.43 10.29
C PHE A 99 9.50 -0.12 11.03
N PRO A 100 10.76 0.27 11.36
CA PRO A 100 11.08 1.55 12.01
C PRO A 100 10.66 2.78 11.20
N LEU A 101 10.54 2.64 9.89
CA LEU A 101 9.99 3.62 8.97
C LEU A 101 9.17 2.89 7.91
N TRP A 102 7.98 3.40 7.66
CA TRP A 102 7.09 2.95 6.60
C TRP A 102 6.28 4.11 6.06
N ARG A 103 6.45 4.41 4.79
CA ARG A 103 5.65 5.38 4.03
C ARG A 103 5.15 4.68 2.78
N HIS A 104 3.88 4.75 2.53
CA HIS A 104 3.24 4.08 1.42
C HIS A 104 2.50 5.09 0.56
N LEU A 105 2.94 5.22 -0.68
CA LEU A 105 2.30 6.03 -1.70
C LEU A 105 1.55 5.13 -2.67
N HIS A 106 0.24 5.29 -2.74
CA HIS A 106 -0.61 4.75 -3.81
C HIS A 106 -0.75 5.82 -4.87
N GLU A 107 -0.26 5.59 -6.08
CA GLU A 107 -0.39 6.52 -7.20
C GLU A 107 -1.30 5.92 -8.28
N PHE A 108 -2.17 6.75 -8.81
CA PHE A 108 -3.16 6.40 -9.83
C PHE A 108 -2.96 7.30 -11.05
N TRP A 109 -2.83 6.72 -12.23
CA TRP A 109 -2.68 7.45 -13.47
C TRP A 109 -3.89 7.19 -14.36
N ALA A 110 -4.50 8.26 -14.86
CA ALA A 110 -5.53 8.16 -15.89
C ALA A 110 -4.88 8.06 -17.27
N ALA A 111 -4.91 6.89 -17.87
CA ALA A 111 -4.44 6.71 -19.23
C ALA A 111 -5.47 7.22 -20.27
N PRO A 112 -5.04 7.67 -21.46
CA PRO A 112 -5.94 8.21 -22.48
C PRO A 112 -7.00 7.21 -22.97
N ASP A 113 -6.75 5.92 -22.87
CA ASP A 113 -7.66 4.83 -23.22
C ASP A 113 -8.68 4.49 -22.13
N GLY A 114 -8.72 5.26 -21.04
CA GLY A 114 -9.61 5.05 -19.89
C GLY A 114 -9.15 3.95 -18.92
N THR A 115 -7.96 3.41 -19.13
CA THR A 115 -7.34 2.46 -18.17
C THR A 115 -6.65 3.21 -17.04
N THR A 116 -6.30 2.48 -15.99
CA THR A 116 -5.60 3.02 -14.80
C THR A 116 -4.22 2.39 -14.67
N GLY A 117 -3.18 3.22 -14.61
CA GLY A 117 -1.90 2.82 -14.03
C GLY A 117 -2.00 2.90 -12.50
N LEU A 118 -1.75 1.80 -11.81
CA LEU A 118 -1.67 1.72 -10.35
C LEU A 118 -0.23 1.44 -9.94
N VAL A 119 0.32 2.30 -9.10
CA VAL A 119 1.67 2.16 -8.55
C VAL A 119 1.61 2.21 -7.04
N ASP A 120 2.13 1.19 -6.39
CA ASP A 120 2.42 1.18 -4.96
C ASP A 120 3.92 1.39 -4.75
N ARG A 121 4.27 2.47 -4.07
CA ARG A 121 5.64 2.82 -3.71
C ARG A 121 5.80 2.86 -2.20
N ILE A 122 6.75 2.10 -1.69
CA ILE A 122 7.02 1.99 -0.26
C ILE A 122 8.43 2.45 0.03
N GLU A 123 8.54 3.42 0.92
CA GLU A 123 9.80 3.80 1.56
C GLU A 123 9.84 3.17 2.95
N PHE A 124 10.87 2.40 3.24
CA PHE A 124 10.97 1.67 4.49
C PHE A 124 12.40 1.54 5.03
N LEU A 125 12.49 1.35 6.34
CA LEU A 125 13.70 0.86 6.98
C LEU A 125 13.43 -0.57 7.47
N PRO A 126 14.32 -1.53 7.17
CA PRO A 126 14.13 -2.90 7.63
C PRO A 126 14.23 -2.97 9.16
N PRO A 127 13.46 -3.85 9.82
CA PRO A 127 13.55 -4.06 11.27
C PRO A 127 14.91 -4.65 11.65
N LEU A 128 15.23 -4.63 12.95
CA LEU A 128 16.45 -5.25 13.51
C LEU A 128 17.78 -4.69 12.94
N GLY A 129 17.79 -3.45 12.43
CA GLY A 129 19.01 -2.75 12.04
C GLY A 129 19.86 -3.51 11.01
N PHE A 130 21.08 -3.92 11.40
CA PHE A 130 22.00 -4.63 10.51
C PHE A 130 21.45 -5.99 10.02
N LEU A 131 20.82 -6.76 10.90
CA LEU A 131 20.22 -8.06 10.52
C LEU A 131 19.10 -7.88 9.49
N GLY A 132 18.29 -6.84 9.64
CA GLY A 132 17.26 -6.49 8.67
C GLY A 132 17.84 -6.11 7.30
N ARG A 133 19.03 -5.48 7.28
CA ARG A 133 19.73 -5.19 6.00
C ARG A 133 20.17 -6.47 5.30
N LEU A 134 20.63 -7.46 6.03
CA LEU A 134 20.98 -8.78 5.46
C LEU A 134 19.74 -9.50 4.91
N ALA A 135 18.58 -9.30 5.55
CA ALA A 135 17.30 -9.87 5.11
C ALA A 135 16.63 -9.09 3.95
N LEU A 136 17.22 -7.99 3.49
CA LEU A 136 16.62 -7.11 2.47
C LEU A 136 16.18 -7.84 1.19
N PRO A 137 16.93 -8.80 0.62
CA PRO A 137 16.48 -9.57 -0.54
C PRO A 137 15.18 -10.34 -0.26
N VAL A 138 15.05 -10.92 0.93
CA VAL A 138 13.85 -11.67 1.36
C VAL A 138 12.67 -10.72 1.55
N ILE A 139 12.90 -9.57 2.20
CA ILE A 139 11.87 -8.52 2.39
C ILE A 139 11.36 -8.04 1.03
N ARG A 140 12.25 -7.78 0.07
CA ARG A 140 11.86 -7.35 -1.29
C ARG A 140 11.09 -8.43 -2.04
N ALA A 141 11.50 -9.69 -1.92
CA ALA A 141 10.77 -10.83 -2.53
C ALA A 141 9.36 -10.95 -1.94
N PHE A 142 9.24 -10.80 -0.61
CA PHE A 142 7.95 -10.80 0.09
C PHE A 142 7.05 -9.67 -0.40
N PHE A 143 7.56 -8.42 -0.47
CA PHE A 143 6.77 -7.30 -1.01
C PHE A 143 6.37 -7.53 -2.46
N GLY A 144 7.28 -8.06 -3.29
CA GLY A 144 6.97 -8.41 -4.67
C GLY A 144 5.83 -9.42 -4.79
N ALA A 145 5.80 -10.44 -3.95
CA ALA A 145 4.71 -11.41 -3.90
C ALA A 145 3.41 -10.77 -3.40
N LEU A 146 3.48 -9.97 -2.32
CA LEU A 146 2.33 -9.30 -1.72
C LEU A 146 1.65 -8.34 -2.69
N PHE A 147 2.41 -7.43 -3.31
CA PHE A 147 1.83 -6.40 -4.17
C PHE A 147 1.37 -6.97 -5.51
N ARG A 148 2.03 -7.98 -6.07
CA ARG A 148 1.50 -8.73 -7.22
C ARG A 148 0.14 -9.36 -6.91
N ALA A 149 0.01 -9.99 -5.75
CA ALA A 149 -1.25 -10.62 -5.34
C ALA A 149 -2.36 -9.56 -5.12
N ARG A 150 -2.03 -8.45 -4.45
CA ARG A 150 -2.98 -7.33 -4.23
C ARG A 150 -3.45 -6.71 -5.53
N HIS A 151 -2.53 -6.38 -6.44
CA HIS A 151 -2.89 -5.80 -7.74
C HIS A 151 -3.71 -6.79 -8.60
N ALA A 152 -3.39 -8.08 -8.56
CA ALA A 152 -4.17 -9.10 -9.25
C ALA A 152 -5.59 -9.21 -8.68
N ALA A 153 -5.75 -9.16 -7.36
CA ALA A 153 -7.06 -9.17 -6.71
C ALA A 153 -7.86 -7.91 -7.02
N THR A 154 -7.23 -6.73 -6.94
CA THR A 154 -7.84 -5.45 -7.31
C THR A 154 -8.32 -5.47 -8.76
N ARG A 155 -7.49 -5.98 -9.67
CA ARG A 155 -7.85 -6.15 -11.08
C ARG A 155 -9.08 -7.04 -11.24
N LYS A 156 -9.08 -8.22 -10.61
CA LYS A 156 -10.20 -9.15 -10.67
C LYS A 156 -11.51 -8.52 -10.18
N ILE A 157 -11.46 -7.76 -9.09
CA ILE A 157 -12.64 -7.12 -8.50
C ILE A 157 -13.15 -5.99 -9.39
N LEU A 158 -12.28 -5.12 -9.90
CA LEU A 158 -12.68 -3.90 -10.59
C LEU A 158 -12.88 -4.08 -12.10
N GLU A 159 -12.26 -5.09 -12.71
CA GLU A 159 -12.50 -5.44 -14.13
C GLU A 159 -13.66 -6.43 -14.30
N GLY A 160 -14.23 -6.99 -13.22
CA GLY A 160 -15.40 -7.87 -13.28
C GLY A 160 -15.15 -9.23 -13.94
N LYS A 161 -13.92 -9.77 -13.82
CA LYS A 161 -13.50 -11.06 -14.39
C LYS A 161 -13.23 -12.10 -13.32
#